data_f42fc29e1fcab790d31775136e263571
#
_entry.id   f42fc29e1fcab790d31775136e263571
#
_cell.length_a   1.000
_cell.length_b   1.000
_cell.length_c   1.000
_cell.angle_alpha   90.00
_cell.angle_beta   90.00
_cell.angle_gamma   90.00
#
_symmetry.space_group_name_H-M   'P 1'
#
loop_
_entity.id
_entity.type
_entity.pdbx_description
1 polymer ?
#
loop_
_entity_poly.entity_id
_entity_poly.type
_entity_poly.pdbx_seq_one_letter_code
_entity_poly.pdbx_strand_id
1 'polypeptide(L)' 'MKYIVDRIEENYAVIELEAGKTATIPLRLVADAKEGDTVVITIEKKEEDTKVDTKSIFDKLRNKL' A
#
# COMPACT_ATOMS: atom_id res chain seq x y z
N MET A 1 -5.44 8.58 -4.75
CA MET A 1 -6.30 8.34 -5.92
C MET A 1 -7.36 7.31 -5.59
N LYS A 2 -8.47 7.41 -6.28
CA LYS A 2 -9.56 6.45 -6.08
C LYS A 2 -9.53 5.38 -7.14
N TYR A 3 -9.71 4.16 -6.71
CA TYR A 3 -9.75 3.01 -7.60
C TYR A 3 -10.98 2.18 -7.29
N ILE A 4 -11.41 1.41 -8.26
CA ILE A 4 -12.57 0.56 -8.09
C ILE A 4 -12.11 -0.88 -7.99
N VAL A 5 -12.68 -1.60 -7.03
CA VAL A 5 -12.39 -3.02 -6.89
C VAL A 5 -13.12 -3.76 -7.99
N ASP A 6 -12.37 -4.33 -8.90
CA ASP A 6 -12.95 -5.08 -10.02
C ASP A 6 -13.54 -6.40 -9.54
N ARG A 7 -12.78 -7.11 -8.72
CA ARG A 7 -13.22 -8.37 -8.14
C ARG A 7 -12.31 -8.77 -7.01
N ILE A 8 -12.74 -9.74 -6.26
CA ILE A 8 -11.95 -10.32 -5.18
C ILE A 8 -11.55 -11.73 -5.60
N GLU A 9 -10.28 -12.04 -5.52
CA GLU A 9 -9.76 -13.36 -5.84
C GLU A 9 -8.96 -13.88 -4.65
N GLU A 10 -9.40 -14.97 -4.07
CA GLU A 10 -8.74 -15.55 -2.90
C GLU A 10 -8.50 -14.49 -1.84
N ASN A 11 -7.25 -14.15 -1.59
CA ASN A 11 -6.88 -13.17 -0.58
C ASN A 11 -6.43 -11.84 -1.19
N TYR A 12 -6.83 -11.59 -2.43
CA TYR A 12 -6.42 -10.39 -3.14
C TYR A 12 -7.60 -9.62 -3.65
N ALA A 13 -7.46 -8.31 -3.63
CA ALA A 13 -8.42 -7.44 -4.31
C ALA A 13 -7.79 -7.02 -5.62
N VAL A 14 -8.52 -7.25 -6.71
CA VAL A 14 -8.08 -6.83 -8.04
C VAL A 14 -8.68 -5.47 -8.29
N ILE A 15 -7.85 -4.46 -8.41
CA ILE A 15 -8.32 -3.10 -8.62
C ILE A 15 -8.04 -2.64 -10.04
N GLU A 16 -8.96 -1.86 -10.57
CA GLU A 16 -8.79 -1.31 -11.90
C GLU A 16 -8.08 0.02 -11.83
N LEU A 17 -6.96 0.13 -12.52
CA LEU A 17 -6.17 1.36 -12.52
C LEU A 17 -6.58 2.26 -13.67
N GLU A 18 -6.61 1.70 -14.85
CA GLU A 18 -7.01 2.39 -16.07
C GLU A 18 -7.72 1.38 -16.93
N ALA A 19 -8.31 1.84 -18.00
CA ALA A 19 -8.99 0.94 -18.92
C ALA A 19 -8.05 -0.19 -19.33
N GLY A 20 -8.44 -1.40 -19.02
CA GLY A 20 -7.69 -2.58 -19.41
C GLY A 20 -6.50 -2.91 -18.52
N LYS A 21 -6.22 -2.13 -17.49
CA LYS A 21 -5.10 -2.39 -16.58
C LYS A 21 -5.60 -2.58 -15.18
N THR A 22 -5.07 -3.60 -14.52
CA THR A 22 -5.45 -3.91 -13.15
C THR A 22 -4.21 -4.15 -12.31
N ALA A 23 -4.39 -4.10 -11.02
CA ALA A 23 -3.35 -4.46 -10.06
C ALA A 23 -4.00 -5.26 -8.95
N THR A 24 -3.22 -6.10 -8.30
CA THR A 24 -3.72 -6.87 -7.17
C THR A 24 -3.06 -6.37 -5.90
N ILE A 25 -3.85 -6.29 -4.84
CA ILE A 25 -3.32 -5.94 -3.53
C ILE A 25 -3.85 -6.94 -2.52
N PRO A 26 -3.09 -7.20 -1.46
CA PRO A 26 -3.57 -8.11 -0.42
C PRO A 26 -4.88 -7.60 0.15
N LEU A 27 -5.85 -8.49 0.29
CA LEU A 27 -7.15 -8.10 0.80
C LEU A 27 -7.09 -7.50 2.19
N ARG A 28 -6.12 -7.94 2.99
CA ARG A 28 -5.96 -7.42 4.34
C ARG A 28 -5.69 -5.91 4.39
N LEU A 29 -5.19 -5.35 3.29
CA LEU A 29 -4.91 -3.92 3.23
C LEU A 29 -6.17 -3.10 3.01
N VAL A 30 -7.20 -3.73 2.49
CA VAL A 30 -8.47 -3.06 2.24
C VAL A 30 -9.59 -3.93 2.81
N ALA A 31 -9.49 -4.18 4.10
CA ALA A 31 -10.44 -5.03 4.80
C ALA A 31 -11.87 -4.60 4.52
N ASP A 32 -12.76 -5.56 4.35
CA ASP A 32 -14.16 -5.34 4.06
C ASP A 32 -14.45 -4.81 2.65
N ALA A 33 -13.44 -4.73 1.80
CA ALA A 33 -13.66 -4.33 0.43
C ALA A 33 -14.42 -5.44 -0.32
N LYS A 34 -15.30 -5.00 -1.19
CA LYS A 34 -16.12 -5.91 -1.99
C LYS A 34 -16.06 -5.47 -3.43
N GLU A 35 -16.44 -6.37 -4.32
CA GLU A 35 -16.52 -6.05 -5.73
C GLU A 35 -17.40 -4.81 -5.94
N GLY A 36 -16.89 -3.89 -6.71
CA GLY A 36 -17.59 -2.65 -6.98
C GLY A 36 -17.30 -1.51 -6.02
N ASP A 37 -16.65 -1.81 -4.90
CA ASP A 37 -16.32 -0.77 -3.93
C ASP A 37 -15.25 0.17 -4.47
N THR A 38 -15.30 1.40 -3.97
CA THR A 38 -14.26 2.38 -4.29
C THR A 38 -13.27 2.40 -3.14
N VAL A 39 -12.00 2.31 -3.47
CA VAL A 39 -10.94 2.37 -2.46
C VAL A 39 -10.05 3.57 -2.76
N VAL A 40 -9.50 4.15 -1.71
CA VAL A 40 -8.56 5.25 -1.84
C VAL A 40 -7.18 4.73 -1.49
N ILE A 41 -6.26 4.88 -2.40
CA ILE A 41 -4.89 4.41 -2.20
C ILE A 41 -3.94 5.57 -2.40
N THR A 42 -3.08 5.77 -1.42
CA THR A 42 -2.05 6.79 -1.49
C THR A 42 -0.72 6.11 -1.30
N ILE A 43 0.17 6.31 -2.25
CA ILE A 43 1.50 5.71 -2.18
C ILE A 43 2.51 6.83 -2.34
N GLU A 44 3.44 6.90 -1.41
CA GLU A 44 4.51 7.86 -1.45
C GLU A 44 5.83 7.13 -1.33
N LYS A 45 6.79 7.58 -2.08
CA LYS A 45 8.13 7.05 -1.97
C LYS A 45 8.96 8.09 -1.23
N LYS A 46 9.46 7.71 -0.07
CA LYS A 46 10.29 8.61 0.73
C LYS A 46 11.69 8.03 0.79
N GLU A 47 12.47 8.35 -0.20
CA GLU A 47 13.81 7.81 -0.31
C GLU A 47 14.69 8.15 0.87
N GLU A 48 14.56 9.36 1.39
CA GLU A 48 15.36 9.76 2.55
C GLU A 48 15.08 8.85 3.73
N ASP A 49 13.81 8.60 3.99
CA ASP A 49 13.42 7.75 5.09
C ASP A 49 13.89 6.32 4.85
N THR A 50 13.82 5.88 3.61
CA THR A 50 14.19 4.51 3.28
C THR A 50 15.67 4.27 3.48
N LYS A 51 16.51 5.23 3.07
CA LYS A 51 17.95 5.06 3.12
C LYS A 51 18.58 5.46 4.44
N VAL A 52 18.02 6.45 5.07
CA VAL A 52 18.67 7.08 6.23
C VAL A 52 18.06 6.63 7.54
N ASP A 53 16.77 6.43 7.56
CA ASP A 53 16.07 6.16 8.80
C ASP A 53 16.60 4.99 9.58
N THR A 54 16.93 3.91 8.91
CA THR A 54 17.42 2.73 9.63
C THR A 54 18.67 3.06 10.39
N LYS A 55 19.60 3.72 9.77
CA LYS A 55 20.83 4.12 10.44
C LYS A 55 20.58 5.17 11.49
N SER A 56 19.74 6.13 11.17
CA SER A 56 19.43 7.20 12.10
C SER A 56 18.79 6.69 13.38
N ILE A 57 17.88 5.74 13.23
CA ILE A 57 17.20 5.16 14.37
C ILE A 57 18.19 4.42 15.25
N PHE A 58 19.03 3.61 14.64
CA PHE A 58 20.04 2.87 15.40
C PHE A 58 21.04 3.79 16.06
N ASP A 59 21.46 4.84 15.37
CA ASP A 59 22.39 5.80 15.93
C ASP A 59 21.79 6.52 17.12
N LYS A 60 20.54 6.92 17.00
CA LYS A 60 19.87 7.60 18.10
C LYS A 60 19.73 6.69 19.31
N LEU A 61 19.38 5.46 19.09
CA LEU A 61 19.26 4.51 20.19
C LEU A 61 20.61 4.25 20.83
N ARG A 62 21.63 4.15 20.02
CA ARG A 62 22.97 3.92 20.52
C ARG A 62 23.46 5.09 21.34
N ASN A 63 23.21 6.29 20.85
CA ASN A 63 23.66 7.50 21.55
C ASN A 63 22.96 7.73 22.87
N LYS A 64 21.74 7.26 22.98
CA LYS A 64 21.00 7.42 24.24
C LYS A 64 21.41 6.40 25.28
N LEU A 65 22.03 5.36 24.85
CA LEU A 65 22.51 4.36 25.77
C LEU A 65 23.90 4.72 26.32
#